data_6b5a7cd47084b5e19897d3b79272ea01
#
_entry.id   6b5a7cd47084b5e19897d3b79272ea01
#
_cell.length_a   1.000
_cell.length_b   1.000
_cell.length_c   1.000
_cell.angle_alpha   90.00
_cell.angle_beta   90.00
_cell.angle_gamma   90.00
#
_symmetry.space_group_name_H-M   'P 1'
#
loop_
_entity.id
_entity.type
_entity.pdbx_description
1 polymer ?
#
loop_
_entity_poly.entity_id
_entity_poly.type
_entity_poly.pdbx_seq_one_letter_code
_entity_poly.pdbx_strand_id
1 'polypeptide(L)'
;GQLIVPAPQDLPGRFIKQGEVLAHVVDHRRLTVRAVVAQADIDLVRTRDAGVEIRLAERVEDCYRAGVARLVPSAVSELPHAALGSEGGGVVPVDPTDAEGVRTVQRVFQVDLSVPGEAGLIHVGERVHVRFSHGWSPLSDQWYRQIRQLFLSRFTV
;
A
#
# COMPACT_ATOMS: atom_id res chain seq x y z
N GLY A 1 18.52 -15.58 1.01
CA GLY A 1 17.60 -15.06 2.03
C GLY A 1 18.36 -14.75 3.31
N GLN A 2 17.88 -13.76 4.03
CA GLN A 2 18.42 -13.39 5.34
C GLN A 2 17.48 -13.94 6.43
N LEU A 3 18.05 -14.60 7.43
CA LEU A 3 17.30 -15.08 8.59
C LEU A 3 17.14 -13.93 9.59
N ILE A 4 15.91 -13.57 9.92
CA ILE A 4 15.57 -12.58 10.94
C ILE A 4 14.95 -13.32 12.12
N VAL A 5 15.62 -13.25 13.26
CA VAL A 5 15.13 -13.81 14.52
C VAL A 5 14.67 -12.65 15.40
N PRO A 6 13.36 -12.49 15.69
CA PRO A 6 12.89 -11.52 16.66
C PRO A 6 13.41 -11.93 18.04
N ALA A 7 14.08 -11.04 18.76
CA ALA A 7 14.58 -11.27 20.12
C ALA A 7 15.43 -12.58 20.29
N PRO A 8 16.59 -12.69 19.61
CA PRO A 8 17.42 -13.89 19.68
C PRO A 8 17.93 -14.20 21.10
N GLN A 9 18.00 -13.18 21.95
CA GLN A 9 18.41 -13.29 23.36
C GLN A 9 17.42 -14.07 24.21
N ASP A 10 16.16 -14.15 23.83
CA ASP A 10 15.09 -14.80 24.60
C ASP A 10 14.89 -16.28 24.22
N LEU A 11 15.59 -16.77 23.21
CA LEU A 11 15.49 -18.15 22.75
C LEU A 11 16.22 -19.18 23.61
N PRO A 12 17.42 -18.90 24.15
CA PRO A 12 18.11 -19.89 24.94
C PRO A 12 17.36 -20.24 26.24
N GLY A 13 16.96 -21.52 26.35
CA GLY A 13 16.24 -22.04 27.53
C GLY A 13 14.72 -21.83 27.53
N ARG A 14 14.16 -21.21 26.50
CA ARG A 14 12.73 -21.05 26.33
C ARG A 14 12.09 -22.33 25.79
N PHE A 15 10.98 -22.74 26.41
CA PHE A 15 10.14 -23.80 25.83
C PHE A 15 9.36 -23.28 24.63
N ILE A 16 9.49 -23.97 23.50
CA ILE A 16 8.88 -23.61 22.24
C ILE A 16 7.71 -24.56 21.97
N LYS A 17 6.56 -24.01 21.69
CA LYS A 17 5.37 -24.80 21.33
C LYS A 17 5.45 -25.22 19.86
N GLN A 18 4.91 -26.41 19.55
CA GLN A 18 4.78 -26.84 18.17
C GLN A 18 3.94 -25.87 17.37
N GLY A 19 4.48 -25.39 16.22
CA GLY A 19 3.83 -24.40 15.36
C GLY A 19 4.14 -22.93 15.70
N GLU A 20 4.93 -22.67 16.74
CA GLU A 20 5.39 -21.32 17.07
C GLU A 20 6.41 -20.84 16.04
N VAL A 21 6.22 -19.61 15.53
CA VAL A 21 7.15 -19.00 14.58
C VAL A 21 8.36 -18.49 15.32
N LEU A 22 9.54 -19.01 15.03
CA LEU A 22 10.80 -18.66 15.66
C LEU A 22 11.60 -17.62 14.91
N ALA A 23 11.51 -17.67 13.60
CA ALA A 23 12.29 -16.84 12.72
C ALA A 23 11.57 -16.66 11.38
N HIS A 24 11.95 -15.60 10.69
CA HIS A 24 11.50 -15.32 9.33
C HIS A 24 12.69 -15.37 8.38
N VAL A 25 12.51 -16.04 7.23
CA VAL A 25 13.50 -15.98 6.15
C VAL A 25 13.01 -14.93 5.15
N VAL A 26 13.73 -13.84 5.04
CA VAL A 26 13.39 -12.73 4.14
C VAL A 26 14.27 -12.80 2.89
N ASP A 27 13.65 -12.75 1.73
CA ASP A 27 14.36 -12.59 0.45
C ASP A 27 14.36 -11.12 0.04
N HIS A 28 15.48 -10.44 0.25
CA HIS A 28 15.66 -9.04 -0.11
C HIS A 28 15.72 -8.77 -1.63
N ARG A 29 15.78 -9.82 -2.45
CA ARG A 29 15.82 -9.66 -3.91
C ARG A 29 14.47 -9.25 -4.49
N ARG A 30 13.40 -9.48 -3.74
CA ARG A 30 12.03 -9.17 -4.15
C ARG A 30 11.30 -8.52 -2.98
N LEU A 31 11.23 -7.22 -3.02
CA LEU A 31 10.44 -6.47 -2.05
C LEU A 31 9.05 -6.22 -2.65
N THR A 32 8.04 -6.44 -1.83
CA THR A 32 6.66 -6.14 -2.19
C THR A 32 6.17 -4.99 -1.34
N VAL A 33 5.74 -3.93 -2.00
CA VAL A 33 5.07 -2.80 -1.35
C VAL A 33 3.58 -2.97 -1.53
N ARG A 34 2.85 -2.98 -0.43
CA ARG A 34 1.39 -3.00 -0.45
C ARG A 34 0.86 -1.58 -0.34
N ALA A 35 0.25 -1.10 -1.42
CA ALA A 35 -0.40 0.19 -1.49
C ALA A 35 -1.92 0.03 -1.39
N VAL A 36 -2.59 1.07 -0.89
CA VAL A 36 -4.05 1.19 -0.90
C VAL A 36 -4.46 2.37 -1.78
N VAL A 37 -5.47 2.14 -2.62
CA VAL A 37 -5.99 3.11 -3.56
C VAL A 37 -7.47 3.28 -3.31
N ALA A 38 -7.94 4.53 -3.24
CA ALA A 38 -9.37 4.82 -3.09
C ALA A 38 -10.16 4.31 -4.29
N GLN A 39 -11.41 3.94 -4.07
CA GLN A 39 -12.29 3.45 -5.13
C GLN A 39 -12.46 4.46 -6.27
N ALA A 40 -12.40 5.76 -5.97
CA ALA A 40 -12.51 6.81 -6.98
C ALA A 40 -11.33 6.84 -7.97
N ASP A 41 -10.15 6.36 -7.53
CA ASP A 41 -8.89 6.47 -8.26
C ASP A 41 -8.43 5.16 -8.90
N ILE A 42 -9.11 4.05 -8.59
CA ILE A 42 -8.69 2.72 -9.05
C ILE A 42 -8.65 2.58 -10.57
N ASP A 43 -9.55 3.24 -11.28
CA ASP A 43 -9.60 3.21 -12.74
C ASP A 43 -8.35 3.86 -13.36
N LEU A 44 -7.75 4.83 -12.68
CA LEU A 44 -6.50 5.45 -13.11
C LEU A 44 -5.32 4.46 -13.05
N VAL A 45 -5.34 3.55 -12.08
CA VAL A 45 -4.33 2.51 -11.93
C VAL A 45 -4.54 1.37 -12.92
N ARG A 46 -5.82 1.05 -13.24
CA ARG A 46 -6.18 -0.06 -14.14
C ARG A 46 -5.98 0.24 -15.61
N THR A 47 -6.27 1.47 -16.04
CA THR A 47 -6.40 1.81 -17.46
C THR A 47 -5.13 2.35 -18.10
N ARG A 48 -4.09 2.62 -17.32
CA ARG A 48 -2.86 3.23 -17.84
C ARG A 48 -1.64 2.44 -17.42
N ASP A 49 -0.75 2.19 -18.38
CA ASP A 49 0.64 1.76 -18.15
C ASP A 49 1.39 2.89 -17.42
N ALA A 50 0.91 3.21 -16.25
CA ALA A 50 1.47 4.25 -15.42
C ALA A 50 2.79 3.73 -14.84
N GLY A 51 3.86 4.42 -15.09
CA GLY A 51 5.08 4.22 -14.33
C GLY A 51 4.73 4.37 -12.84
N VAL A 52 5.16 3.42 -12.02
CA VAL A 52 5.01 3.49 -10.58
C VAL A 52 6.33 3.89 -9.98
N GLU A 53 6.32 4.96 -9.20
CA GLU A 53 7.47 5.43 -8.45
C GLU A 53 7.21 5.26 -6.96
N ILE A 54 8.23 4.76 -6.25
CA ILE A 54 8.20 4.61 -4.80
C ILE A 54 9.28 5.50 -4.21
N ARG A 55 8.91 6.23 -3.15
CA ARG A 55 9.83 7.06 -2.36
C ARG A 55 9.74 6.66 -0.91
N LEU A 56 10.88 6.54 -0.27
CA LEU A 56 10.99 6.30 1.16
C LEU A 56 10.54 7.54 1.93
N ALA A 57 9.82 7.35 3.04
CA ALA A 57 9.37 8.47 3.87
C ALA A 57 10.54 9.25 4.48
N GLU A 58 11.64 8.56 4.82
CA GLU A 58 12.83 9.16 5.43
C GLU A 58 13.80 9.76 4.39
N ARG A 59 13.77 9.28 3.15
CA ARG A 59 14.64 9.69 2.05
C ARG A 59 13.84 9.97 0.79
N VAL A 60 13.19 11.13 0.77
CA VAL A 60 12.30 11.56 -0.34
C VAL A 60 13.07 11.73 -1.66
N GLU A 61 14.39 11.90 -1.60
CA GLU A 61 15.26 12.03 -2.77
C GLU A 61 15.43 10.70 -3.52
N ASP A 62 15.36 9.57 -2.78
CA ASP A 62 15.52 8.25 -3.35
C ASP A 62 14.20 7.81 -4.01
N CYS A 63 14.23 7.75 -5.34
CA CYS A 63 13.09 7.36 -6.16
C CYS A 63 13.38 6.01 -6.82
N TYR A 64 12.54 5.01 -6.53
CA TYR A 64 12.66 3.67 -7.09
C TYR A 64 11.49 3.41 -8.05
N ARG A 65 11.80 2.84 -9.20
CA ARG A 65 10.75 2.37 -10.13
C ARG A 65 10.21 1.04 -9.65
N ALA A 66 8.89 0.93 -9.65
CA ALA A 66 8.19 -0.30 -9.29
C ALA A 66 7.25 -0.74 -10.40
N GLY A 67 6.91 -2.01 -10.39
CA GLY A 67 5.89 -2.58 -11.27
C GLY A 67 4.66 -3.01 -10.47
N VAL A 68 3.48 -2.98 -11.07
CA VAL A 68 2.28 -3.56 -10.48
C VAL A 68 2.40 -5.09 -10.58
N ALA A 69 2.59 -5.74 -9.44
CA ALA A 69 2.68 -7.20 -9.37
C ALA A 69 1.30 -7.85 -9.28
N ARG A 70 0.39 -7.24 -8.51
CA ARG A 70 -0.96 -7.77 -8.30
C ARG A 70 -1.92 -6.65 -7.95
N LEU A 71 -3.06 -6.66 -8.60
CA LEU A 71 -4.21 -5.83 -8.24
C LEU A 71 -5.30 -6.73 -7.66
N VAL A 72 -5.70 -6.49 -6.41
CA VAL A 72 -6.81 -7.22 -5.80
C VAL A 72 -8.12 -6.70 -6.41
N PRO A 73 -8.92 -7.56 -7.05
CA PRO A 73 -10.08 -7.09 -7.83
C PRO A 73 -11.25 -6.64 -6.96
N SER A 74 -11.27 -6.99 -5.67
CA SER A 74 -12.33 -6.64 -4.74
C SER A 74 -11.92 -5.47 -3.85
N ALA A 75 -12.86 -4.53 -3.65
CA ALA A 75 -12.69 -3.47 -2.68
C ALA A 75 -12.91 -4.02 -1.26
N VAL A 76 -12.03 -3.62 -0.34
CA VAL A 76 -12.07 -3.98 1.08
C VAL A 76 -12.33 -2.75 1.92
N SER A 77 -12.84 -2.97 3.14
CA SER A 77 -13.07 -1.91 4.12
C SER A 77 -12.05 -1.94 5.25
N GLU A 78 -10.97 -2.71 5.08
CA GLU A 78 -9.91 -2.84 6.08
C GLU A 78 -8.54 -2.56 5.46
N LEU A 79 -7.73 -1.81 6.20
CA LEU A 79 -6.34 -1.54 5.85
C LEU A 79 -5.45 -2.74 6.22
N PRO A 80 -4.42 -3.02 5.45
CA PRO A 80 -3.46 -4.06 5.80
C PRO A 80 -2.62 -3.69 7.04
N HIS A 81 -2.57 -2.41 7.40
CA HIS A 81 -1.85 -1.91 8.57
C HIS A 81 -2.40 -0.54 9.01
N ALA A 82 -2.54 -0.32 10.31
CA ALA A 82 -3.07 0.94 10.87
C ALA A 82 -2.24 2.19 10.50
N ALA A 83 -0.93 2.03 10.23
CA ALA A 83 -0.06 3.14 9.79
C ALA A 83 -0.50 3.79 8.46
N LEU A 84 -1.36 3.16 7.67
CA LEU A 84 -1.92 3.73 6.45
C LEU A 84 -3.16 4.59 6.71
N GLY A 85 -3.77 4.42 7.86
CA GLY A 85 -4.93 5.18 8.32
C GLY A 85 -4.55 6.57 8.86
N SER A 86 -5.53 7.47 8.86
CA SER A 86 -5.36 8.85 9.35
C SER A 86 -4.87 8.92 10.80
N GLU A 87 -5.26 7.99 11.65
CA GLU A 87 -4.80 7.90 13.05
C GLU A 87 -3.35 7.44 13.17
N GLY A 88 -2.88 6.59 12.23
CA GLY A 88 -1.49 6.15 12.15
C GLY A 88 -0.58 7.11 11.37
N GLY A 89 -1.07 8.31 11.01
CA GLY A 89 -0.33 9.30 10.22
C GLY A 89 -0.35 9.03 8.71
N GLY A 90 -1.22 8.13 8.24
CA GLY A 90 -1.50 7.90 6.83
C GLY A 90 -2.55 8.87 6.28
N VAL A 91 -2.92 8.67 5.01
CA VAL A 91 -3.88 9.55 4.30
C VAL A 91 -5.28 8.95 4.17
N VAL A 92 -5.47 7.70 4.53
CA VAL A 92 -6.76 7.01 4.39
C VAL A 92 -7.65 7.29 5.60
N PRO A 93 -8.85 7.88 5.43
CA PRO A 93 -9.77 8.09 6.53
C PRO A 93 -10.23 6.75 7.14
N VAL A 94 -10.05 6.59 8.44
CA VAL A 94 -10.50 5.44 9.20
C VAL A 94 -11.68 5.79 10.10
N ASP A 95 -12.45 4.78 10.47
CA ASP A 95 -13.57 4.92 11.40
C ASP A 95 -13.03 5.26 12.81
N PRO A 96 -13.37 6.41 13.39
CA PRO A 96 -12.88 6.81 14.70
C PRO A 96 -13.40 5.92 15.84
N THR A 97 -14.37 5.05 15.58
CA THR A 97 -14.89 4.10 16.57
C THR A 97 -14.14 2.77 16.55
N ASP A 98 -13.26 2.56 15.57
CA ASP A 98 -12.47 1.35 15.45
C ASP A 98 -11.19 1.44 16.30
N ALA A 99 -11.12 0.67 17.38
CA ALA A 99 -9.98 0.66 18.31
C ALA A 99 -8.66 0.19 17.65
N GLU A 100 -8.73 -0.56 16.56
CA GLU A 100 -7.55 -1.04 15.83
C GLU A 100 -7.07 -0.04 14.76
N GLY A 101 -7.91 0.95 14.39
CA GLY A 101 -7.59 1.98 13.41
C GLY A 101 -7.35 1.44 12.00
N VAL A 102 -7.94 0.29 11.67
CA VAL A 102 -7.79 -0.37 10.37
C VAL A 102 -9.05 -0.30 9.50
N ARG A 103 -10.22 -0.06 10.10
CA ARG A 103 -11.48 0.02 9.37
C ARG A 103 -11.58 1.35 8.64
N THR A 104 -11.75 1.30 7.31
CA THR A 104 -11.87 2.50 6.48
C THR A 104 -13.31 2.99 6.36
N VAL A 105 -13.49 4.30 6.32
CA VAL A 105 -14.79 4.95 6.04
C VAL A 105 -15.24 4.65 4.61
N GLN A 106 -14.30 4.59 3.67
CA GLN A 106 -14.56 4.31 2.26
C GLN A 106 -13.86 3.01 1.86
N ARG A 107 -14.43 2.33 0.88
CA ARG A 107 -13.80 1.13 0.33
C ARG A 107 -12.51 1.46 -0.42
N VAL A 108 -11.50 0.64 -0.21
CA VAL A 108 -10.18 0.78 -0.82
C VAL A 108 -9.80 -0.50 -1.57
N PHE A 109 -8.97 -0.34 -2.59
CA PHE A 109 -8.37 -1.45 -3.32
C PHE A 109 -6.93 -1.63 -2.89
N GLN A 110 -6.50 -2.88 -2.73
CA GLN A 110 -5.12 -3.21 -2.43
C GLN A 110 -4.35 -3.49 -3.72
N VAL A 111 -3.18 -2.91 -3.83
CA VAL A 111 -2.27 -3.07 -4.97
C VAL A 111 -0.91 -3.50 -4.43
N ASP A 112 -0.46 -4.66 -4.84
CA ASP A 112 0.89 -5.14 -4.52
C ASP A 112 1.84 -4.71 -5.64
N LEU A 113 2.90 -3.99 -5.28
CA LEU A 113 3.92 -3.47 -6.17
C LEU A 113 5.21 -4.24 -5.96
N SER A 114 5.84 -4.69 -7.03
CA SER A 114 7.18 -5.28 -6.97
C SER A 114 8.25 -4.20 -7.12
N VAL A 115 9.21 -4.20 -6.19
CA VAL A 115 10.35 -3.30 -6.21
C VAL A 115 11.59 -4.12 -6.58
N PRO A 116 12.41 -3.67 -7.54
CA PRO A 116 13.68 -4.33 -7.85
C PRO A 116 14.58 -4.36 -6.61
N GLY A 117 15.31 -5.46 -6.42
CA GLY A 117 16.14 -5.70 -5.23
C GLY A 117 17.34 -4.75 -5.03
N GLU A 118 17.57 -3.83 -5.97
CA GLU A 118 18.56 -2.75 -5.81
C GLU A 118 18.12 -1.70 -4.76
N ALA A 119 16.84 -1.70 -4.39
CA ALA A 119 16.32 -0.93 -3.27
C ALA A 119 16.69 -1.56 -1.91
N GLY A 120 17.88 -2.14 -1.77
CA GLY A 120 18.38 -2.85 -0.60
C GLY A 120 18.43 -2.08 0.73
N LEU A 121 17.76 -0.95 0.77
CA LEU A 121 17.66 -0.05 1.92
C LEU A 121 16.24 0.04 2.49
N ILE A 122 15.26 -0.65 1.90
CA ILE A 122 13.89 -0.65 2.42
C ILE A 122 13.79 -1.70 3.52
N HIS A 123 13.53 -1.23 4.72
CA HIS A 123 13.26 -2.12 5.85
C HIS A 123 11.84 -2.70 5.76
N VAL A 124 11.67 -3.94 6.14
CA VAL A 124 10.34 -4.57 6.19
C VAL A 124 9.48 -3.85 7.24
N GLY A 125 8.29 -3.39 6.82
CA GLY A 125 7.41 -2.61 7.68
C GLY A 125 7.58 -1.09 7.59
N GLU A 126 8.52 -0.61 6.78
CA GLU A 126 8.70 0.82 6.53
C GLU A 126 7.57 1.38 5.67
N ARG A 127 7.14 2.60 5.97
CA ARG A 127 6.14 3.32 5.18
C ARG A 127 6.81 4.00 3.99
N VAL A 128 6.18 3.86 2.83
CA VAL A 128 6.66 4.45 1.59
C VAL A 128 5.55 5.27 0.91
N HIS A 129 5.95 6.27 0.16
CA HIS A 129 5.04 7.03 -0.70
C HIS A 129 5.05 6.45 -2.10
N VAL A 130 3.87 6.12 -2.61
CA VAL A 130 3.71 5.59 -3.96
C VAL A 130 3.10 6.66 -4.86
N ARG A 131 3.73 6.91 -5.99
CA ARG A 131 3.24 7.80 -7.03
C ARG A 131 2.95 7.00 -8.29
N PHE A 132 1.72 7.06 -8.75
CA PHE A 132 1.32 6.55 -10.05
C PHE A 132 1.45 7.68 -11.07
N SER A 133 2.34 7.53 -12.06
CA SER A 133 2.54 8.52 -13.11
C SER A 133 1.50 8.28 -14.21
N HIS A 134 0.50 9.13 -14.26
CA HIS A 134 -0.45 9.09 -15.36
C HIS A 134 0.13 9.84 -16.55
N GLY A 135 0.11 9.20 -17.74
CA GLY A 135 0.45 9.89 -18.98
C GLY A 135 -0.38 11.18 -19.14
N TRP A 136 0.11 12.09 -19.94
CA TRP A 136 -0.53 13.37 -20.18
C TRP A 136 -2.01 13.16 -20.57
N SER A 137 -2.94 13.52 -19.69
CA SER A 137 -4.35 13.55 -20.04
C SER A 137 -4.76 15.01 -20.22
N PRO A 138 -5.38 15.36 -21.35
CA PRO A 138 -5.87 16.71 -21.58
C PRO A 138 -6.84 17.12 -20.47
N LEU A 139 -6.82 18.37 -20.06
CA LEU A 139 -7.67 18.92 -18.99
C LEU A 139 -9.16 18.68 -19.27
N SER A 140 -9.54 18.61 -20.54
CA SER A 140 -10.90 18.26 -20.98
C SER A 140 -11.40 16.93 -20.44
N ASP A 141 -10.53 15.88 -20.39
CA ASP A 141 -10.90 14.55 -19.90
C ASP A 141 -11.05 14.54 -18.36
N GLN A 142 -10.30 15.40 -17.68
CA GLN A 142 -10.42 15.55 -16.21
C GLN A 142 -11.74 16.26 -15.87
N TRP A 143 -12.08 17.31 -16.59
CA TRP A 143 -13.33 18.04 -16.43
C TRP A 143 -14.55 17.18 -16.76
N TYR A 144 -14.49 16.43 -17.84
CA TYR A 144 -15.58 15.53 -18.24
C TYR A 144 -15.85 14.46 -17.19
N ARG A 145 -14.79 13.90 -16.57
CA ARG A 145 -14.94 12.91 -15.49
C ARG A 145 -15.52 13.51 -14.23
N GLN A 146 -15.08 14.71 -13.81
CA GLN A 146 -15.63 15.39 -12.65
C GLN A 146 -17.11 15.76 -12.83
N ILE A 147 -17.47 16.26 -13.99
CA ILE A 147 -18.87 16.59 -14.33
C ILE A 147 -19.71 15.31 -14.34
N ARG A 148 -19.23 14.24 -14.93
CA ARG A 148 -19.93 12.95 -14.94
C ARG A 148 -20.11 12.36 -13.54
N GLN A 149 -19.11 12.44 -12.69
CA GLN A 149 -19.21 12.00 -11.30
C GLN A 149 -20.23 12.82 -10.51
N LEU A 150 -20.24 14.13 -10.68
CA LEU A 150 -21.24 15.03 -10.06
C LEU A 150 -22.66 14.71 -10.54
N PHE A 151 -22.84 14.43 -11.83
CA PHE A 151 -24.14 14.03 -12.36
C PHE A 151 -24.60 12.69 -11.80
N LEU A 152 -23.75 11.68 -11.81
CA LEU A 152 -24.08 10.35 -11.30
C LEU A 152 -24.35 10.35 -9.80
N SER A 153 -23.60 11.12 -9.00
CA SER A 153 -23.82 11.22 -7.55
C SER A 153 -25.13 11.90 -7.17
N ARG A 154 -25.69 12.70 -8.07
CA ARG A 154 -26.92 13.46 -7.82
C ARG A 154 -28.19 12.77 -8.37
N PHE A 155 -28.04 11.82 -9.27
CA PHE A 155 -29.14 11.11 -9.93
C PHE A 155 -29.25 9.62 -9.62
N THR A 156 -28.37 9.10 -8.74
CA THR A 156 -28.52 7.74 -8.24
C THR A 156 -29.33 7.80 -6.95
N VAL A 157 -30.64 7.54 -7.11
CA VAL A 157 -31.55 7.19 -6.04
C VAL A 157 -31.36 5.71 -5.71
#